data_7c194ad03b726c354989f47b96755ec5
#
_entry.id   7c194ad03b726c354989f47b96755ec5
#
_cell.length_a   1.000
_cell.length_b   1.000
_cell.length_c   1.000
_cell.angle_alpha   90.00
_cell.angle_beta   90.00
_cell.angle_gamma   90.00
#
_symmetry.space_group_name_H-M   'P 1'
#
loop_
_entity.id
_entity.type
_entity.pdbx_description
1 polymer ?
#
loop_
_entity_poly.entity_id
_entity_poly.type
_entity_poly.pdbx_seq_one_letter_code
_entity_poly.pdbx_strand_id
1 'polypeptide(L)'
;MSITKKIMVIVSLILVCVICILIISSPWIMLAVRLWLSPAPPKPEITYGEFDFKLVCEIDGETQTIEDTIICEFDGFNIDEGRGKTRRWKENFENKQNNELYAWRVEQIDNPDFNEYKGGRKPDYRYIVLKNIDDYKVLLSVAGAEYFLGEPENRMTAPIEPGVSVYDKNTCYFIGPENTEEFLKEHNFKIDSWKCDDPIENTFK
;
A
#
# COMPACT_ATOMS: atom_id res chain seq x y z
N MET A 1 -47.05 26.13 -34.19
CA MET A 1 -45.60 26.40 -34.29
C MET A 1 -45.05 25.58 -35.43
N SER A 2 -44.42 26.24 -36.44
CA SER A 2 -43.85 25.56 -37.61
C SER A 2 -42.83 24.53 -37.20
N ILE A 3 -42.71 23.41 -37.94
CA ILE A 3 -41.75 22.32 -37.70
C ILE A 3 -40.32 22.87 -37.57
N THR A 4 -39.97 23.84 -38.41
CA THR A 4 -38.68 24.55 -38.37
C THR A 4 -38.41 25.25 -37.03
N LYS A 5 -39.43 25.89 -36.41
CA LYS A 5 -39.25 26.51 -35.08
C LYS A 5 -39.07 25.49 -33.97
N LYS A 6 -39.70 24.31 -34.07
CA LYS A 6 -39.52 23.22 -33.09
C LYS A 6 -38.08 22.65 -33.19
N ILE A 7 -37.61 22.45 -34.41
CA ILE A 7 -36.22 21.95 -34.65
C ILE A 7 -35.20 22.94 -34.10
N MET A 8 -35.34 24.25 -34.39
CA MET A 8 -34.44 25.28 -33.87
C MET A 8 -34.40 25.31 -32.33
N VAL A 9 -35.54 25.17 -31.67
CA VAL A 9 -35.61 25.13 -30.20
C VAL A 9 -34.86 23.91 -29.65
N ILE A 10 -35.05 22.74 -30.25
CA ILE A 10 -34.37 21.50 -29.84
C ILE A 10 -32.86 21.63 -30.01
N VAL A 11 -32.39 22.13 -31.18
CA VAL A 11 -30.97 22.33 -31.44
C VAL A 11 -30.33 23.32 -30.45
N SER A 12 -31.04 24.41 -30.17
CA SER A 12 -30.60 25.41 -29.19
C SER A 12 -30.48 24.80 -27.78
N LEU A 13 -31.46 23.98 -27.39
CA LEU A 13 -31.44 23.30 -26.08
C LEU A 13 -30.25 22.32 -25.97
N ILE A 14 -30.03 21.54 -27.03
CA ILE A 14 -28.85 20.61 -27.07
C ILE A 14 -27.54 21.39 -26.95
N LEU A 15 -27.40 22.51 -27.67
CA LEU A 15 -26.20 23.35 -27.62
C LEU A 15 -25.97 23.89 -26.21
N VAL A 16 -27.01 24.39 -25.56
CA VAL A 16 -26.90 24.84 -24.16
C VAL A 16 -26.47 23.72 -23.23
N CYS A 17 -27.07 22.52 -23.36
CA CYS A 17 -26.68 21.37 -22.57
C CYS A 17 -25.18 21.01 -22.78
N VAL A 18 -24.71 20.99 -24.01
CA VAL A 18 -23.29 20.71 -24.33
C VAL A 18 -22.38 21.76 -23.70
N ILE A 19 -22.71 23.04 -23.80
CA ILE A 19 -21.94 24.13 -23.17
C ILE A 19 -21.91 23.97 -21.65
N CYS A 20 -23.03 23.64 -21.02
CA CYS A 20 -23.09 23.40 -19.59
C CYS A 20 -22.20 22.21 -19.18
N ILE A 21 -22.24 21.10 -19.92
CA ILE A 21 -21.37 19.94 -19.69
C ILE A 21 -19.89 20.34 -19.80
N LEU A 22 -19.50 21.10 -20.83
CA LEU A 22 -18.13 21.55 -21.01
C LEU A 22 -17.66 22.47 -19.88
N ILE A 23 -18.51 23.37 -19.40
CA ILE A 23 -18.20 24.25 -18.27
C ILE A 23 -18.00 23.43 -16.99
N ILE A 24 -18.90 22.48 -16.71
CA ILE A 24 -18.84 21.64 -15.49
C ILE A 24 -17.62 20.70 -15.53
N SER A 25 -17.30 20.16 -16.71
CA SER A 25 -16.17 19.23 -16.86
C SER A 25 -14.82 19.94 -17.02
N SER A 26 -14.77 21.24 -17.31
CA SER A 26 -13.53 21.97 -17.57
C SER A 26 -12.50 21.91 -16.42
N PRO A 27 -12.87 22.00 -15.13
CA PRO A 27 -11.90 21.87 -14.04
C PRO A 27 -11.24 20.49 -14.00
N TRP A 28 -12.01 19.44 -14.26
CA TRP A 28 -11.52 18.07 -14.31
C TRP A 28 -10.62 17.81 -15.51
N ILE A 29 -10.93 18.38 -16.66
CA ILE A 29 -10.11 18.31 -17.86
C ILE A 29 -8.78 19.04 -17.60
N MET A 30 -8.82 20.25 -17.01
CA MET A 30 -7.60 21.00 -16.66
C MET A 30 -6.75 20.24 -15.64
N LEU A 31 -7.35 19.64 -14.64
CA LEU A 31 -6.65 18.78 -13.66
C LEU A 31 -5.98 17.60 -14.36
N ALA A 32 -6.71 16.87 -15.19
CA ALA A 32 -6.17 15.73 -15.93
C ALA A 32 -5.01 16.12 -16.85
N VAL A 33 -5.12 17.24 -17.57
CA VAL A 33 -4.05 17.77 -18.42
C VAL A 33 -2.84 18.19 -17.58
N ARG A 34 -3.04 18.86 -16.45
CA ARG A 34 -1.96 19.25 -15.53
C ARG A 34 -1.23 18.02 -14.98
N LEU A 35 -1.95 17.01 -14.56
CA LEU A 35 -1.36 15.76 -14.06
C LEU A 35 -0.59 15.01 -15.16
N TRP A 36 -1.14 14.97 -16.35
CA TRP A 36 -0.48 14.32 -17.49
C TRP A 36 0.81 15.04 -17.91
N LEU A 37 0.80 16.38 -17.91
CA LEU A 37 1.94 17.22 -18.23
C LEU A 37 2.93 17.39 -17.07
N SER A 38 2.58 16.96 -15.85
CA SER A 38 3.51 17.07 -14.71
C SER A 38 4.80 16.29 -14.98
N PRO A 39 5.97 16.86 -14.66
CA PRO A 39 7.23 16.15 -14.84
C PRO A 39 7.25 14.91 -13.96
N ALA A 40 7.79 13.82 -14.47
CA ALA A 40 8.06 12.64 -13.66
C ALA A 40 9.26 12.94 -12.73
N PRO A 41 9.24 12.47 -11.48
CA PRO A 41 10.40 12.57 -10.62
C PRO A 41 11.56 11.75 -11.21
N PRO A 42 12.81 12.07 -10.86
CA PRO A 42 13.98 11.33 -11.32
C PRO A 42 13.85 9.84 -11.06
N LYS A 43 14.32 9.02 -12.00
CA LYS A 43 14.30 7.55 -11.87
C LYS A 43 15.44 7.10 -10.93
N PRO A 44 15.22 6.09 -10.07
CA PRO A 44 16.30 5.50 -9.27
C PRO A 44 17.29 4.78 -10.19
N GLU A 45 18.58 4.85 -9.87
CA GLU A 45 19.62 4.08 -10.56
C GLU A 45 19.54 2.60 -10.19
N ILE A 46 19.34 2.33 -8.89
CA ILE A 46 19.13 0.97 -8.38
C ILE A 46 17.62 0.74 -8.31
N THR A 47 17.13 -0.18 -9.13
CA THR A 47 15.69 -0.44 -9.31
C THR A 47 15.22 -1.73 -8.68
N TYR A 48 16.13 -2.50 -8.08
CA TYR A 48 15.86 -3.80 -7.48
C TYR A 48 16.81 -4.03 -6.30
N GLY A 49 16.32 -4.70 -5.25
CA GLY A 49 17.11 -5.14 -4.11
C GLY A 49 16.39 -6.23 -3.33
N GLU A 50 17.18 -7.06 -2.68
CA GLU A 50 16.76 -8.12 -1.77
C GLU A 50 17.32 -7.81 -0.39
N PHE A 51 16.49 -7.90 0.65
CA PHE A 51 16.83 -7.51 2.01
C PHE A 51 16.36 -8.57 2.98
N ASP A 52 17.31 -9.19 3.68
CA ASP A 52 17.01 -10.24 4.64
C ASP A 52 16.54 -9.65 5.96
N PHE A 53 15.57 -10.31 6.58
CA PHE A 53 15.18 -10.00 7.95
C PHE A 53 14.94 -11.26 8.77
N LYS A 54 15.08 -11.11 10.09
CA LYS A 54 14.82 -12.15 11.06
C LYS A 54 14.23 -11.56 12.32
N LEU A 55 13.06 -12.07 12.70
CA LEU A 55 12.41 -11.79 13.97
C LEU A 55 12.41 -13.06 14.83
N VAL A 56 12.81 -12.91 16.09
CA VAL A 56 12.54 -13.92 17.14
C VAL A 56 11.69 -13.21 18.19
N CYS A 57 10.52 -13.73 18.45
CA CYS A 57 9.58 -13.19 19.43
C CYS A 57 8.92 -14.31 20.24
N GLU A 58 8.37 -13.95 21.38
CA GLU A 58 7.57 -14.82 22.24
C GLU A 58 6.15 -14.25 22.32
N ILE A 59 5.15 -15.13 22.19
CA ILE A 59 3.72 -14.80 22.37
C ILE A 59 3.07 -15.93 23.15
N ASP A 60 2.43 -15.64 24.30
CA ASP A 60 1.83 -16.63 25.21
C ASP A 60 2.79 -17.75 25.64
N GLY A 61 4.07 -17.45 25.80
CA GLY A 61 5.11 -18.41 26.16
C GLY A 61 5.60 -19.29 25.02
N GLU A 62 5.15 -19.06 23.78
CA GLU A 62 5.62 -19.76 22.59
C GLU A 62 6.62 -18.90 21.81
N THR A 63 7.83 -19.41 21.62
CA THR A 63 8.84 -18.74 20.80
C THR A 63 8.58 -18.96 19.32
N GLN A 64 8.58 -17.88 18.56
CA GLN A 64 8.44 -17.92 17.11
C GLN A 64 9.67 -17.30 16.45
N THR A 65 10.07 -17.88 15.33
CA THR A 65 11.14 -17.34 14.49
C THR A 65 10.60 -17.16 13.08
N ILE A 66 10.64 -15.93 12.60
CA ILE A 66 10.28 -15.56 11.23
C ILE A 66 11.58 -15.09 10.55
N GLU A 67 11.89 -15.71 9.43
CA GLU A 67 13.06 -15.38 8.62
C GLU A 67 12.65 -15.42 7.15
N ASP A 68 12.89 -14.32 6.42
CA ASP A 68 12.55 -14.19 5.01
C ASP A 68 13.34 -13.06 4.36
N THR A 69 13.23 -12.96 3.03
CA THR A 69 13.82 -11.92 2.21
C THR A 69 12.73 -11.03 1.61
N ILE A 70 12.86 -9.72 1.78
CA ILE A 70 12.00 -8.73 1.16
C ILE A 70 12.57 -8.38 -0.21
N ILE A 71 11.80 -8.66 -1.24
CA ILE A 71 12.14 -8.32 -2.63
C ILE A 71 11.51 -6.98 -2.96
N CYS A 72 12.34 -5.98 -3.22
CA CYS A 72 11.95 -4.60 -3.50
C CYS A 72 12.22 -4.25 -4.96
N GLU A 73 11.24 -3.66 -5.65
CA GLU A 73 11.33 -3.29 -7.06
C GLU A 73 10.78 -1.88 -7.32
N PHE A 74 11.44 -1.14 -8.21
CA PHE A 74 10.88 0.07 -8.78
C PHE A 74 9.89 -0.30 -9.89
N ASP A 75 8.60 -0.02 -9.69
CA ASP A 75 7.52 -0.38 -10.61
C ASP A 75 7.00 0.82 -11.43
N GLY A 76 7.90 1.77 -11.76
CA GLY A 76 7.57 2.92 -12.58
C GLY A 76 6.97 4.09 -11.80
N PHE A 77 6.02 4.79 -12.42
CA PHE A 77 5.42 6.00 -11.86
C PHE A 77 3.93 5.82 -11.69
N ASN A 78 3.42 6.43 -10.62
CA ASN A 78 1.99 6.60 -10.39
C ASN A 78 1.60 8.07 -10.60
N ILE A 79 0.30 8.35 -10.71
CA ILE A 79 -0.25 9.70 -10.76
C ILE A 79 -1.10 9.89 -9.51
N ASP A 80 -0.71 10.86 -8.69
CA ASP A 80 -1.43 11.29 -7.51
C ASP A 80 -2.06 12.66 -7.75
N GLU A 81 -3.34 12.83 -7.43
CA GLU A 81 -4.06 14.08 -7.72
C GLU A 81 -3.50 15.30 -6.97
N GLY A 82 -2.92 15.08 -5.78
CA GLY A 82 -2.34 16.16 -4.96
C GLY A 82 -0.86 16.43 -5.23
N ARG A 83 -0.09 15.39 -5.58
CA ARG A 83 1.38 15.43 -5.71
C ARG A 83 1.88 15.38 -7.14
N GLY A 84 1.02 15.04 -8.12
CA GLY A 84 1.43 14.83 -9.51
C GLY A 84 1.96 13.41 -9.74
N LYS A 85 3.05 13.29 -10.52
CA LYS A 85 3.69 11.98 -10.73
C LYS A 85 4.60 11.65 -9.55
N THR A 86 4.43 10.45 -8.99
CA THR A 86 5.24 9.89 -7.90
C THR A 86 5.89 8.60 -8.34
N ARG A 87 7.03 8.24 -7.75
CA ARG A 87 7.62 6.93 -7.95
C ARG A 87 6.72 5.87 -7.35
N ARG A 88 6.66 4.73 -7.99
CA ARG A 88 5.92 3.57 -7.51
C ARG A 88 6.90 2.45 -7.22
N TRP A 89 6.77 1.91 -6.04
CA TRP A 89 7.55 0.82 -5.52
C TRP A 89 6.68 -0.42 -5.32
N LYS A 90 7.28 -1.56 -5.37
CA LYS A 90 6.63 -2.84 -5.14
C LYS A 90 7.49 -3.67 -4.23
N GLU A 91 6.84 -4.36 -3.30
CA GLU A 91 7.48 -5.23 -2.32
C GLU A 91 6.82 -6.61 -2.34
N ASN A 92 7.62 -7.62 -2.09
CA ASN A 92 7.16 -8.99 -1.94
C ASN A 92 8.08 -9.71 -0.97
N PHE A 93 7.58 -10.80 -0.39
CA PHE A 93 8.40 -11.73 0.37
C PHE A 93 8.77 -12.94 -0.49
N GLU A 94 9.97 -13.48 -0.33
CA GLU A 94 10.44 -14.62 -1.10
C GLU A 94 9.58 -15.86 -0.85
N ASN A 95 9.28 -16.15 0.41
CA ASN A 95 8.57 -17.36 0.85
C ASN A 95 7.03 -17.30 0.77
N LYS A 96 6.46 -16.19 0.30
CA LYS A 96 5.00 -15.95 0.29
C LYS A 96 4.17 -16.99 -0.45
N GLN A 97 4.74 -17.66 -1.46
CA GLN A 97 4.00 -18.55 -2.36
C GLN A 97 3.54 -19.85 -1.67
N ASN A 98 4.17 -20.20 -0.56
CA ASN A 98 3.94 -21.44 0.15
C ASN A 98 3.33 -21.26 1.54
N ASN A 99 2.91 -20.02 1.91
CA ASN A 99 2.59 -19.75 3.30
C ASN A 99 1.34 -18.88 3.45
N GLU A 100 0.32 -19.42 4.13
CA GLU A 100 -0.90 -18.71 4.54
C GLU A 100 -0.64 -17.53 5.49
N LEU A 101 0.60 -17.42 5.98
CA LEU A 101 1.00 -16.34 6.88
C LEU A 101 1.13 -14.98 6.19
N TYR A 102 1.27 -14.94 4.87
CA TYR A 102 1.51 -13.69 4.15
C TYR A 102 0.21 -13.07 3.62
N ALA A 103 -0.03 -11.82 3.94
CA ALA A 103 -1.19 -11.08 3.48
C ALA A 103 -0.79 -9.71 2.91
N TRP A 104 -1.33 -9.35 1.77
CA TRP A 104 -1.08 -8.06 1.11
C TRP A 104 -2.10 -6.99 1.49
N ARG A 105 -3.27 -7.40 1.94
CA ARG A 105 -4.35 -6.52 2.44
C ARG A 105 -5.00 -7.13 3.67
N VAL A 106 -5.61 -6.26 4.44
CA VAL A 106 -6.37 -6.66 5.62
C VAL A 106 -7.51 -7.61 5.26
N GLU A 107 -8.21 -7.37 4.14
CA GLU A 107 -9.30 -8.25 3.68
C GLU A 107 -8.84 -9.65 3.31
N GLN A 108 -7.61 -9.81 2.84
CA GLN A 108 -7.04 -11.11 2.52
C GLN A 108 -6.73 -11.94 3.77
N ILE A 109 -6.53 -11.29 4.92
CA ILE A 109 -6.26 -11.97 6.18
C ILE A 109 -7.46 -12.83 6.59
N ASP A 110 -8.69 -12.37 6.31
CA ASP A 110 -9.92 -13.07 6.67
C ASP A 110 -10.47 -13.94 5.55
N ASN A 111 -10.09 -13.69 4.32
CA ASN A 111 -10.52 -14.43 3.15
C ASN A 111 -9.32 -14.72 2.23
N PRO A 112 -8.61 -15.84 2.45
CA PRO A 112 -7.49 -16.25 1.61
C PRO A 112 -7.88 -16.48 0.14
N ASP A 113 -9.17 -16.76 -0.14
CA ASP A 113 -9.71 -16.87 -1.50
C ASP A 113 -9.98 -15.50 -2.15
N PHE A 114 -9.72 -14.39 -1.44
CA PHE A 114 -9.82 -13.04 -1.98
C PHE A 114 -8.70 -12.75 -2.98
N ASN A 115 -8.65 -13.57 -4.01
CA ASN A 115 -7.71 -13.47 -5.13
C ASN A 115 -8.23 -12.58 -6.27
N GLU A 116 -9.43 -11.99 -6.13
CA GLU A 116 -10.02 -11.13 -7.16
C GLU A 116 -9.42 -9.74 -7.18
N TYR A 117 -8.14 -9.67 -7.51
CA TYR A 117 -7.57 -8.40 -7.92
C TYR A 117 -7.95 -8.12 -9.38
N LYS A 118 -8.99 -7.34 -9.58
CA LYS A 118 -9.52 -6.95 -10.91
C LYS A 118 -8.64 -5.99 -11.70
N GLY A 119 -7.44 -5.65 -11.20
CA GLY A 119 -6.57 -4.62 -11.74
C GLY A 119 -5.35 -5.08 -12.54
N GLY A 120 -5.15 -6.37 -12.75
CA GLY A 120 -4.04 -6.90 -13.59
C GLY A 120 -2.63 -6.77 -13.00
N ARG A 121 -2.47 -6.32 -11.74
CA ARG A 121 -1.19 -6.25 -11.03
C ARG A 121 -1.10 -7.34 -9.98
N LYS A 122 0.12 -7.86 -9.78
CA LYS A 122 0.39 -8.72 -8.64
C LYS A 122 0.31 -7.86 -7.36
N PRO A 123 -0.35 -8.35 -6.30
CA PRO A 123 -0.43 -7.63 -5.04
C PRO A 123 0.94 -7.55 -4.34
N ASP A 124 1.12 -6.49 -3.56
CA ASP A 124 2.27 -6.33 -2.68
C ASP A 124 1.93 -6.95 -1.32
N TYR A 125 2.79 -7.82 -0.82
CA TYR A 125 2.57 -8.46 0.49
C TYR A 125 3.21 -7.59 1.58
N ARG A 126 2.42 -7.18 2.57
CA ARG A 126 2.85 -6.24 3.62
C ARG A 126 2.78 -6.78 5.02
N TYR A 127 2.08 -7.88 5.22
CA TYR A 127 1.83 -8.40 6.56
C TYR A 127 2.22 -9.87 6.65
N ILE A 128 2.77 -10.22 7.80
CA ILE A 128 3.04 -11.60 8.19
C ILE A 128 2.21 -11.86 9.45
N VAL A 129 1.39 -12.90 9.44
CA VAL A 129 0.58 -13.29 10.61
C VAL A 129 1.49 -14.02 11.59
N LEU A 130 1.79 -13.40 12.71
CA LEU A 130 2.58 -14.00 13.79
C LEU A 130 1.75 -15.02 14.56
N LYS A 131 0.55 -14.64 14.99
CA LYS A 131 -0.33 -15.52 15.78
C LYS A 131 -1.79 -15.14 15.57
N ASN A 132 -2.66 -16.17 15.58
CA ASN A 132 -4.10 -15.99 15.70
C ASN A 132 -4.48 -16.24 17.17
N ILE A 133 -5.17 -15.29 17.78
CA ILE A 133 -5.61 -15.34 19.17
C ILE A 133 -7.11 -15.00 19.18
N ASP A 134 -7.96 -15.99 19.33
CA ASP A 134 -9.44 -15.85 19.26
C ASP A 134 -9.87 -15.06 18.00
N ASP A 135 -10.50 -13.91 18.21
CA ASP A 135 -10.95 -13.03 17.14
C ASP A 135 -9.88 -12.03 16.68
N TYR A 136 -8.66 -12.13 17.18
CA TYR A 136 -7.57 -11.23 16.83
C TYR A 136 -6.47 -11.93 16.06
N LYS A 137 -5.73 -11.12 15.27
CA LYS A 137 -4.49 -11.54 14.60
C LYS A 137 -3.38 -10.57 14.95
N VAL A 138 -2.28 -11.11 15.43
CA VAL A 138 -1.04 -10.36 15.65
C VAL A 138 -0.27 -10.37 14.33
N LEU A 139 0.02 -9.18 13.80
CA LEU A 139 0.62 -8.98 12.49
C LEU A 139 1.96 -8.27 12.61
N LEU A 140 2.93 -8.77 11.86
CA LEU A 140 4.20 -8.10 11.62
C LEU A 140 4.12 -7.32 10.30
N SER A 141 4.54 -6.07 10.34
CA SER A 141 4.86 -5.29 9.15
C SER A 141 6.34 -4.91 9.16
N VAL A 142 6.98 -5.04 8.00
CA VAL A 142 8.38 -4.65 7.78
C VAL A 142 8.41 -3.36 6.97
N ALA A 143 9.53 -2.66 6.96
CA ALA A 143 9.70 -1.46 6.15
C ALA A 143 9.46 -1.78 4.66
N GLY A 144 8.88 -0.83 3.93
CA GLY A 144 8.55 -1.00 2.52
C GLY A 144 9.71 -0.77 1.57
N ALA A 145 9.49 -1.09 0.30
CA ALA A 145 10.48 -0.92 -0.77
C ALA A 145 10.98 0.53 -0.92
N GLU A 146 10.17 1.51 -0.57
CA GLU A 146 10.55 2.94 -0.54
C GLU A 146 11.71 3.20 0.42
N TYR A 147 11.69 2.54 1.58
CA TYR A 147 12.78 2.64 2.55
C TYR A 147 14.02 1.94 2.06
N PHE A 148 13.91 0.68 1.70
CA PHE A 148 15.06 -0.15 1.34
C PHE A 148 15.77 0.33 0.07
N LEU A 149 15.03 0.86 -0.90
CA LEU A 149 15.57 1.42 -2.13
C LEU A 149 15.85 2.93 -2.06
N GLY A 150 15.84 3.51 -0.86
CA GLY A 150 16.34 4.85 -0.58
C GLY A 150 15.52 5.98 -1.18
N GLU A 151 14.16 5.92 -1.15
CA GLU A 151 13.30 7.00 -1.62
C GLU A 151 13.54 8.30 -0.84
N PRO A 152 14.02 9.38 -1.47
CA PRO A 152 14.43 10.60 -0.77
C PRO A 152 13.26 11.37 -0.15
N GLU A 153 12.05 11.18 -0.67
CA GLU A 153 10.84 11.83 -0.15
C GLU A 153 10.29 11.10 1.06
N ASN A 154 10.62 9.83 1.22
CA ASN A 154 10.19 9.03 2.35
C ASN A 154 11.20 9.14 3.50
N ARG A 155 11.22 10.31 4.14
CA ARG A 155 12.00 10.55 5.36
C ARG A 155 11.39 9.93 6.61
N MET A 156 10.44 9.03 6.48
CA MET A 156 10.07 8.20 7.62
C MET A 156 11.32 7.44 8.00
N THR A 157 11.90 7.83 9.13
CA THR A 157 12.85 6.98 9.84
C THR A 157 12.19 5.63 9.92
N ALA A 158 12.74 4.65 9.20
CA ALA A 158 12.23 3.30 9.32
C ALA A 158 12.19 2.98 10.79
N PRO A 159 11.17 2.32 11.24
CA PRO A 159 11.18 1.81 12.58
C PRO A 159 12.43 0.92 12.69
N ILE A 160 13.34 1.29 13.59
CA ILE A 160 14.47 0.46 14.00
C ILE A 160 13.96 -0.90 14.46
N GLU A 161 12.69 -0.94 14.84
CA GLU A 161 11.94 -2.10 15.32
C GLU A 161 10.85 -2.48 14.30
N PRO A 162 10.50 -3.77 14.22
CA PRO A 162 9.42 -4.23 13.36
C PRO A 162 8.07 -3.65 13.83
N GLY A 163 7.24 -3.27 12.89
CA GLY A 163 5.87 -2.84 13.19
C GLY A 163 5.03 -4.04 13.61
N VAL A 164 4.58 -4.07 14.86
CA VAL A 164 3.62 -5.06 15.33
C VAL A 164 2.27 -4.41 15.52
N SER A 165 1.23 -4.99 14.96
CA SER A 165 -0.13 -4.50 15.04
C SER A 165 -1.11 -5.65 15.31
N VAL A 166 -2.26 -5.32 15.87
CA VAL A 166 -3.32 -6.28 16.15
C VAL A 166 -4.55 -5.94 15.33
N TYR A 167 -5.04 -6.93 14.61
CA TYR A 167 -6.22 -6.84 13.76
C TYR A 167 -7.38 -7.60 14.41
N ASP A 168 -8.53 -6.94 14.53
CA ASP A 168 -9.77 -7.53 15.04
C ASP A 168 -10.63 -8.00 13.85
N LYS A 169 -10.90 -9.30 13.78
CA LYS A 169 -11.69 -9.94 12.73
C LYS A 169 -13.17 -9.55 12.77
N ASN A 170 -13.71 -9.21 13.94
CA ASN A 170 -15.12 -8.85 14.08
C ASN A 170 -15.42 -7.46 13.53
N THR A 171 -14.52 -6.51 13.78
CA THR A 171 -14.68 -5.15 13.29
C THR A 171 -14.04 -4.92 11.93
N CYS A 172 -13.17 -5.82 11.48
CA CYS A 172 -12.34 -5.68 10.27
C CYS A 172 -11.43 -4.45 10.31
N TYR A 173 -10.91 -4.08 11.49
CA TYR A 173 -10.01 -2.95 11.68
C TYR A 173 -8.82 -3.31 12.58
N PHE A 174 -7.74 -2.54 12.42
CA PHE A 174 -6.67 -2.54 13.41
C PHE A 174 -7.15 -1.86 14.69
N ILE A 175 -6.84 -2.46 15.82
CA ILE A 175 -7.09 -1.80 17.11
C ILE A 175 -6.10 -0.65 17.30
N GLY A 176 -6.50 0.38 18.05
CA GLY A 176 -5.66 1.56 18.26
C GLY A 176 -4.35 1.24 18.98
N PRO A 177 -3.33 2.12 18.88
CA PRO A 177 -2.01 1.87 19.44
C PRO A 177 -2.02 1.52 20.94
N GLU A 178 -2.79 2.24 21.74
CA GLU A 178 -2.91 1.98 23.19
C GLU A 178 -3.50 0.59 23.47
N ASN A 179 -4.55 0.21 22.75
CA ASN A 179 -5.18 -1.11 22.88
C ASN A 179 -4.26 -2.22 22.35
N THR A 180 -3.46 -1.93 21.32
CA THR A 180 -2.45 -2.87 20.81
C THR A 180 -1.40 -3.15 21.87
N GLU A 181 -0.88 -2.14 22.53
CA GLU A 181 0.12 -2.29 23.60
C GLU A 181 -0.44 -3.10 24.78
N GLU A 182 -1.67 -2.81 25.21
CA GLU A 182 -2.33 -3.56 26.27
C GLU A 182 -2.55 -5.02 25.89
N PHE A 183 -3.08 -5.28 24.67
CA PHE A 183 -3.29 -6.63 24.15
C PHE A 183 -1.99 -7.44 24.10
N LEU A 184 -0.93 -6.85 23.55
CA LEU A 184 0.37 -7.51 23.44
C LEU A 184 0.96 -7.83 24.82
N LYS A 185 0.76 -6.95 25.81
CA LYS A 185 1.18 -7.17 27.18
C LYS A 185 0.40 -8.30 27.87
N GLU A 186 -0.92 -8.36 27.67
CA GLU A 186 -1.77 -9.45 28.20
C GLU A 186 -1.33 -10.83 27.66
N HIS A 187 -0.88 -10.87 26.41
CA HIS A 187 -0.39 -12.08 25.74
C HIS A 187 1.13 -12.30 25.89
N ASN A 188 1.77 -11.60 26.83
CA ASN A 188 3.22 -11.70 27.10
C ASN A 188 4.07 -11.57 25.84
N PHE A 189 3.65 -10.72 24.89
CA PHE A 189 4.41 -10.50 23.67
C PHE A 189 5.75 -9.83 23.98
N LYS A 190 6.81 -10.40 23.45
CA LYS A 190 8.16 -9.87 23.61
C LYS A 190 8.99 -10.13 22.36
N ILE A 191 9.70 -9.12 21.89
CA ILE A 191 10.71 -9.27 20.85
C ILE A 191 12.04 -9.63 21.53
N ASP A 192 12.56 -10.84 21.23
CA ASP A 192 13.84 -11.29 21.74
C ASP A 192 14.99 -10.82 20.85
N SER A 193 14.79 -10.85 19.53
CA SER A 193 15.74 -10.27 18.60
C SER A 193 15.06 -9.84 17.29
N TRP A 194 15.58 -8.75 16.74
CA TRP A 194 15.25 -8.26 15.40
C TRP A 194 16.53 -7.96 14.64
N LYS A 195 16.61 -8.45 13.43
CA LYS A 195 17.66 -8.13 12.46
C LYS A 195 17.01 -7.87 11.12
N CYS A 196 17.48 -6.85 10.44
CA CYS A 196 17.06 -6.52 9.10
C CYS A 196 18.22 -5.85 8.40
N ASP A 197 18.36 -6.08 7.12
CA ASP A 197 19.38 -5.42 6.31
C ASP A 197 19.15 -3.91 6.27
N ASP A 198 20.23 -3.17 6.13
CA ASP A 198 20.20 -1.72 5.98
C ASP A 198 19.71 -1.33 4.58
N PRO A 199 19.04 -0.16 4.45
CA PRO A 199 18.67 0.37 3.16
C PRO A 199 19.89 0.75 2.33
N ILE A 200 19.77 0.66 1.02
CA ILE A 200 20.82 1.10 0.10
C ILE A 200 20.82 2.63 -0.05
N GLU A 201 22.00 3.19 -0.26
CA GLU A 201 22.12 4.56 -0.77
C GLU A 201 21.86 4.56 -2.28
N ASN A 202 20.75 5.15 -2.69
CA ASN A 202 20.35 5.22 -4.09
C ASN A 202 20.48 6.63 -4.64
N THR A 203 20.80 6.75 -5.92
CA THR A 203 20.87 8.00 -6.65
C THR A 203 19.72 8.08 -7.66
N PHE A 204 19.23 9.30 -7.89
CA PHE A 204 18.05 9.56 -8.71
C PHE A 204 18.39 10.52 -9.86
N LYS A 205 18.19 10.10 -11.11
CA LYS A 205 18.51 10.84 -12.34
C LYS A 205 17.32 10.96 -13.29
#